data_b605de8083446162a8beee9bedd914e5
#
_entry.id   b605de8083446162a8beee9bedd914e5
#
_cell.length_a   1.000
_cell.length_b   1.000
_cell.length_c   1.000
_cell.angle_alpha   90.00
_cell.angle_beta   90.00
_cell.angle_gamma   90.00
#
_symmetry.space_group_name_H-M   'P 1'
#
loop_
_entity.id
_entity.type
_entity.pdbx_description
1 polymer ?
#
loop_
_entity_poly.entity_id
_entity_poly.type
_entity_poly.pdbx_seq_one_letter_code
_entity_poly.pdbx_strand_id
1 'polypeptide(L)'
;LKDHNIKSFISASAIGYFGWDTGGVWIKEGSRFGDDFLATVTKAWEEEVDQVATLGIRTVKLRIGIVFSEKGGALYEIAKPIKLGVGAPLGRGDQYMSWIHIDDLCRMFIHAVKNHSVEGIYNAVGPNPETNKAITKV
;
A
#
# COMPACT_ATOMS: atom_id res chain seq x y z
N LEU A 1 24.36 5.56 -7.97
CA LEU A 1 24.12 4.36 -7.13
C LEU A 1 25.27 3.35 -7.25
N LYS A 2 25.78 3.07 -8.46
CA LYS A 2 26.88 2.10 -8.67
C LYS A 2 28.14 2.45 -7.87
N ASP A 3 28.45 3.71 -7.73
CA ASP A 3 29.70 4.18 -7.07
C ASP A 3 29.63 4.16 -5.53
N HIS A 4 28.49 3.81 -4.95
CA HIS A 4 28.25 3.88 -3.50
C HIS A 4 28.07 2.52 -2.80
N ASN A 5 28.38 1.40 -3.47
CA ASN A 5 28.28 0.03 -2.92
C ASN A 5 26.93 -0.27 -2.23
N ILE A 6 25.84 0.20 -2.84
CA ILE A 6 24.48 -0.04 -2.34
C ILE A 6 24.13 -1.52 -2.56
N LYS A 7 23.70 -2.19 -1.49
CA LYS A 7 23.34 -3.62 -1.50
C LYS A 7 21.88 -3.89 -1.82
N SER A 8 21.02 -2.96 -1.46
CA SER A 8 19.58 -3.10 -1.68
C SER A 8 18.90 -1.74 -1.77
N PHE A 9 17.80 -1.72 -2.51
CA PHE A 9 16.91 -0.58 -2.66
C PHE A 9 15.49 -1.02 -2.31
N ILE A 10 14.93 -0.46 -1.24
CA ILE A 10 13.58 -0.77 -0.80
C ILE A 10 12.73 0.46 -1.05
N SER A 11 11.78 0.35 -1.97
CA SER A 11 10.90 1.45 -2.37
C SER A 11 9.49 1.26 -1.83
N ALA A 12 8.89 2.36 -1.40
CA ALA A 12 7.45 2.44 -1.31
C ALA A 12 6.85 2.41 -2.72
N SER A 13 5.65 1.89 -2.83
CA SER A 13 4.72 1.99 -3.94
C SER A 13 3.30 2.04 -3.35
N ALA A 14 2.26 1.92 -4.13
CA ALA A 14 0.89 2.00 -3.63
C ALA A 14 -0.02 0.95 -4.26
N ILE A 15 -1.00 0.46 -3.50
CA ILE A 15 -2.08 -0.39 -4.04
C ILE A 15 -2.93 0.32 -5.10
N GLY A 16 -2.82 1.66 -5.21
CA GLY A 16 -3.38 2.43 -6.33
C GLY A 16 -2.92 1.94 -7.70
N TYR A 17 -1.87 1.13 -7.77
CA TYR A 17 -1.47 0.39 -8.97
C TYR A 17 -2.62 -0.40 -9.61
N PHE A 18 -3.54 -0.92 -8.79
CA PHE A 18 -4.66 -1.74 -9.25
C PHE A 18 -5.90 -0.94 -9.62
N GLY A 19 -5.88 0.38 -9.44
CA GLY A 19 -7.00 1.28 -9.68
C GLY A 19 -7.83 1.58 -8.43
N TRP A 20 -8.82 2.45 -8.62
CA TRP A 20 -9.62 3.03 -7.53
C TRP A 20 -10.54 2.02 -6.84
N ASP A 21 -11.22 1.17 -7.61
CA ASP A 21 -12.16 0.18 -7.08
C ASP A 21 -12.05 -1.12 -7.89
N THR A 22 -11.65 -2.18 -7.24
CA THR A 22 -11.52 -3.51 -7.84
C THR A 22 -12.72 -4.41 -7.50
N GLY A 23 -13.77 -3.85 -6.88
CA GLY A 23 -14.88 -4.62 -6.34
C GLY A 23 -14.44 -5.52 -5.18
N GLY A 24 -15.18 -6.58 -4.91
CA GLY A 24 -14.85 -7.56 -3.86
C GLY A 24 -13.86 -8.65 -4.30
N VAL A 25 -13.05 -8.41 -5.31
CA VAL A 25 -12.12 -9.40 -5.86
C VAL A 25 -10.78 -9.35 -5.14
N TRP A 26 -10.26 -10.53 -4.76
CA TRP A 26 -8.92 -10.65 -4.21
C TRP A 26 -7.85 -10.36 -5.28
N ILE A 27 -7.01 -9.37 -4.99
CA ILE A 27 -5.95 -8.90 -5.88
C ILE A 27 -4.60 -9.40 -5.37
N LYS A 28 -3.80 -9.96 -6.29
CA LYS A 28 -2.43 -10.41 -6.04
C LYS A 28 -1.44 -9.47 -6.73
N GLU A 29 -0.17 -9.56 -6.37
CA GLU A 29 0.90 -8.73 -6.93
C GLU A 29 0.98 -8.79 -8.46
N GLY A 30 0.74 -9.97 -9.05
CA GLY A 30 0.73 -10.20 -10.50
C GLY A 30 -0.57 -9.83 -11.21
N SER A 31 -1.56 -9.28 -10.51
CA SER A 31 -2.82 -8.85 -11.12
C SER A 31 -2.60 -7.65 -12.04
N ARG A 32 -3.51 -7.51 -13.03
CA ARG A 32 -3.47 -6.41 -13.99
C ARG A 32 -3.54 -5.07 -13.26
N PHE A 33 -2.77 -4.10 -13.74
CA PHE A 33 -2.87 -2.71 -13.27
C PHE A 33 -4.19 -2.06 -13.71
N GLY A 34 -4.64 -1.06 -12.95
CA GLY A 34 -5.83 -0.28 -13.24
C GLY A 34 -5.63 0.66 -14.44
N ASP A 35 -6.71 1.28 -14.88
CA ASP A 35 -6.74 2.18 -16.04
C ASP A 35 -6.95 3.66 -15.65
N ASP A 36 -6.94 3.97 -14.35
CA ASP A 36 -7.09 5.32 -13.86
C ASP A 36 -5.73 6.07 -13.75
N PHE A 37 -5.84 7.36 -13.39
CA PHE A 37 -4.68 8.23 -13.25
C PHE A 37 -3.69 7.73 -12.18
N LEU A 38 -4.19 7.28 -11.01
CA LEU A 38 -3.32 6.82 -9.93
C LEU A 38 -2.59 5.54 -10.31
N ALA A 39 -3.26 4.61 -10.98
CA ALA A 39 -2.64 3.40 -11.49
C ALA A 39 -1.53 3.72 -12.50
N THR A 40 -1.78 4.66 -13.42
CA THR A 40 -0.77 5.10 -14.40
C THR A 40 0.46 5.73 -13.71
N VAL A 41 0.25 6.61 -12.73
CA VAL A 41 1.35 7.23 -11.98
C VAL A 41 2.13 6.20 -11.18
N THR A 42 1.44 5.29 -10.50
CA THR A 42 2.09 4.25 -9.68
C THR A 42 2.89 3.29 -10.56
N LYS A 43 2.35 2.93 -11.73
CA LYS A 43 3.07 2.10 -12.70
C LYS A 43 4.36 2.78 -13.18
N ALA A 44 4.28 4.04 -13.59
CA ALA A 44 5.46 4.79 -14.02
C ALA A 44 6.51 4.90 -12.89
N TRP A 45 6.06 5.11 -11.65
CA TRP A 45 6.95 5.08 -10.49
C TRP A 45 7.66 3.74 -10.34
N GLU A 46 6.94 2.61 -10.44
CA GLU A 46 7.53 1.28 -10.32
C GLU A 46 8.49 0.97 -11.47
N GLU A 47 8.23 1.45 -12.69
CA GLU A 47 9.14 1.32 -13.83
C GLU A 47 10.48 2.05 -13.59
N GLU A 48 10.45 3.24 -12.98
CA GLU A 48 11.68 3.94 -12.59
C GLU A 48 12.44 3.20 -11.49
N VAL A 49 11.73 2.60 -10.53
CA VAL A 49 12.35 1.76 -9.50
C VAL A 49 13.01 0.51 -10.11
N ASP A 50 12.42 -0.07 -11.16
CA ASP A 50 12.98 -1.24 -11.85
C ASP A 50 14.31 -0.94 -12.54
N GLN A 51 14.59 0.32 -12.92
CA GLN A 51 15.90 0.72 -13.43
C GLN A 51 17.03 0.47 -12.41
N VAL A 52 16.71 0.52 -11.11
CA VAL A 52 17.69 0.22 -10.05
C VAL A 52 18.09 -1.26 -10.08
N ALA A 53 17.15 -2.15 -10.35
CA ALA A 53 17.43 -3.58 -10.48
C ALA A 53 18.39 -3.89 -11.65
N THR A 54 18.31 -3.13 -12.76
CA THR A 54 19.23 -3.30 -13.91
C THR A 54 20.68 -3.01 -13.56
N LEU A 55 20.94 -2.32 -12.43
CA LEU A 55 22.27 -2.05 -11.92
C LEU A 55 22.85 -3.22 -11.08
N GLY A 56 22.12 -4.33 -10.95
CA GLY A 56 22.49 -5.46 -10.11
C GLY A 56 22.25 -5.22 -8.62
N ILE A 57 21.41 -4.25 -8.27
CA ILE A 57 21.03 -3.93 -6.89
C ILE A 57 19.72 -4.66 -6.56
N ARG A 58 19.71 -5.44 -5.48
CA ARG A 58 18.47 -6.08 -4.99
C ARG A 58 17.40 -5.03 -4.73
N THR A 59 16.24 -5.19 -5.35
CA THR A 59 15.17 -4.19 -5.30
C THR A 59 13.89 -4.81 -4.74
N VAL A 60 13.28 -4.12 -3.78
CA VAL A 60 11.98 -4.49 -3.21
C VAL A 60 11.02 -3.32 -3.35
N LYS A 61 9.81 -3.59 -3.83
CA LYS A 61 8.71 -2.62 -3.92
C LYS A 61 7.58 -3.05 -2.99
N LEU A 62 7.16 -2.16 -2.10
CA LEU A 62 6.04 -2.39 -1.20
C LEU A 62 4.85 -1.54 -1.66
N ARG A 63 3.83 -2.18 -2.26
CA ARG A 63 2.55 -1.54 -2.62
C ARG A 63 1.74 -1.36 -1.35
N ILE A 64 1.81 -0.17 -0.79
CA ILE A 64 1.25 0.17 0.51
C ILE A 64 -0.25 0.39 0.38
N GLY A 65 -1.02 -0.27 1.25
CA GLY A 65 -2.44 -0.02 1.45
C GLY A 65 -2.73 1.25 2.25
N ILE A 66 -3.95 1.40 2.70
CA ILE A 66 -4.35 2.52 3.55
C ILE A 66 -3.70 2.34 4.92
N VAL A 67 -2.81 3.25 5.29
CA VAL A 67 -2.07 3.16 6.55
C VAL A 67 -2.95 3.65 7.71
N PHE A 68 -3.15 2.79 8.69
CA PHE A 68 -3.84 3.11 9.93
C PHE A 68 -2.86 3.44 11.04
N SER A 69 -3.05 4.61 11.65
CA SER A 69 -2.27 5.10 12.78
C SER A 69 -3.13 6.00 13.67
N GLU A 70 -2.95 5.90 14.97
CA GLU A 70 -3.59 6.80 15.94
C GLU A 70 -3.05 8.23 15.84
N LYS A 71 -1.83 8.40 15.35
CA LYS A 71 -1.11 9.69 15.29
C LYS A 71 -1.47 10.54 14.07
N GLY A 72 -2.30 10.03 13.16
CA GLY A 72 -2.72 10.74 11.95
C GLY A 72 -3.05 9.79 10.80
N GLY A 73 -3.26 10.36 9.60
CA GLY A 73 -3.60 9.61 8.40
C GLY A 73 -5.08 9.24 8.30
N ALA A 74 -5.41 8.27 7.44
CA ALA A 74 -6.78 7.93 7.08
C ALA A 74 -7.66 7.56 8.28
N LEU A 75 -7.16 6.74 9.21
CA LEU A 75 -7.93 6.34 10.39
C LEU A 75 -8.30 7.54 11.27
N TYR A 76 -7.38 8.47 11.45
CA TYR A 76 -7.62 9.67 12.25
C TYR A 76 -8.73 10.53 11.64
N GLU A 77 -8.71 10.74 10.32
CA GLU A 77 -9.72 11.51 9.61
C GLU A 77 -11.10 10.81 9.59
N ILE A 78 -11.13 9.49 9.43
CA ILE A 78 -12.35 8.69 9.51
C ILE A 78 -12.93 8.74 10.94
N ALA A 79 -12.11 8.68 11.96
CA ALA A 79 -12.55 8.66 13.36
C ALA A 79 -13.10 10.00 13.85
N LYS A 80 -12.70 11.13 13.29
CA LYS A 80 -13.17 12.46 13.72
C LYS A 80 -14.70 12.62 13.73
N PRO A 81 -15.42 12.42 12.60
CA PRO A 81 -16.86 12.56 12.57
C PRO A 81 -17.56 11.49 13.41
N ILE A 82 -16.98 10.29 13.51
CA ILE A 82 -17.51 9.20 14.34
C ILE A 82 -17.51 9.61 15.82
N LYS A 83 -16.40 10.14 16.32
CA LYS A 83 -16.28 10.63 17.71
C LYS A 83 -17.25 11.77 18.03
N LEU A 84 -17.71 12.49 17.01
CA LEU A 84 -18.72 13.55 17.16
C LEU A 84 -20.17 13.03 17.03
N GLY A 85 -20.37 11.72 16.91
CA GLY A 85 -21.69 11.10 16.77
C GLY A 85 -22.34 11.30 15.40
N VAL A 86 -21.60 11.81 14.41
CA VAL A 86 -22.09 12.08 13.04
C VAL A 86 -21.37 11.20 12.02
N GLY A 87 -20.77 10.10 12.46
CA GLY A 87 -20.07 9.17 11.60
C GLY A 87 -21.00 8.53 10.58
N ALA A 88 -20.61 8.59 9.31
CA ALA A 88 -21.29 7.92 8.22
C ALA A 88 -20.26 7.29 7.28
N PRO A 89 -20.62 6.19 6.60
CA PRO A 89 -19.75 5.65 5.56
C PRO A 89 -19.48 6.69 4.47
N LEU A 90 -18.28 6.72 3.95
CA LEU A 90 -17.92 7.55 2.80
C LEU A 90 -18.49 6.94 1.52
N GLY A 91 -19.22 7.73 0.75
CA GLY A 91 -19.86 7.27 -0.48
C GLY A 91 -20.87 6.15 -0.22
N ARG A 92 -20.82 5.05 -1.00
CA ARG A 92 -21.71 3.89 -0.83
C ARG A 92 -21.41 3.06 0.41
N GLY A 93 -20.17 3.13 0.89
CA GLY A 93 -19.71 2.37 2.05
C GLY A 93 -19.40 0.90 1.80
N ASP A 94 -19.69 0.37 0.63
CA ASP A 94 -19.46 -1.03 0.24
C ASP A 94 -18.05 -1.27 -0.37
N GLN A 95 -17.34 -0.20 -0.70
CA GLN A 95 -15.97 -0.27 -1.20
C GLN A 95 -15.03 -0.89 -0.15
N TYR A 96 -14.24 -1.86 -0.60
CA TYR A 96 -13.23 -2.47 0.24
C TYR A 96 -12.03 -1.55 0.46
N MET A 97 -11.53 -1.56 1.67
CA MET A 97 -10.34 -0.85 2.10
C MET A 97 -9.27 -1.86 2.48
N SER A 98 -8.25 -1.99 1.65
CA SER A 98 -7.05 -2.76 1.99
C SER A 98 -6.16 -1.88 2.86
N TRP A 99 -6.10 -2.18 4.14
CA TRP A 99 -5.41 -1.39 5.15
C TRP A 99 -4.23 -2.14 5.75
N ILE A 100 -3.32 -1.39 6.39
CA ILE A 100 -2.21 -1.92 7.18
C ILE A 100 -1.98 -1.01 8.39
N HIS A 101 -1.64 -1.60 9.55
CA HIS A 101 -1.20 -0.82 10.69
C HIS A 101 0.21 -0.27 10.45
N ILE A 102 0.47 0.96 10.92
CA ILE A 102 1.77 1.62 10.72
C ILE A 102 2.96 0.79 11.24
N ASP A 103 2.80 0.13 12.39
CA ASP A 103 3.88 -0.68 12.97
C ASP A 103 4.18 -1.91 12.11
N ASP A 104 3.17 -2.53 11.50
CA ASP A 104 3.36 -3.68 10.62
C ASP A 104 4.01 -3.25 9.31
N LEU A 105 3.62 -2.11 8.76
CA LEU A 105 4.30 -1.51 7.62
C LEU A 105 5.78 -1.26 7.92
N CYS A 106 6.10 -0.66 9.06
CA CYS A 106 7.49 -0.46 9.48
C CYS A 106 8.25 -1.79 9.61
N ARG A 107 7.62 -2.82 10.18
CA ARG A 107 8.22 -4.16 10.28
C ARG A 107 8.48 -4.77 8.91
N MET A 108 7.59 -4.58 7.93
CA MET A 108 7.79 -5.04 6.56
C MET A 108 9.01 -4.36 5.92
N PHE A 109 9.17 -3.04 6.07
CA PHE A 109 10.37 -2.33 5.60
C PHE A 109 11.65 -2.85 6.25
N ILE A 110 11.64 -2.99 7.59
CA ILE A 110 12.79 -3.52 8.34
C ILE A 110 13.11 -4.96 7.90
N HIS A 111 12.10 -5.79 7.70
CA HIS A 111 12.27 -7.16 7.21
C HIS A 111 12.87 -7.18 5.82
N ALA A 112 12.37 -6.35 4.89
CA ALA A 112 12.90 -6.24 3.54
C ALA A 112 14.37 -5.77 3.52
N VAL A 113 14.76 -4.87 4.44
CA VAL A 113 16.17 -4.44 4.57
C VAL A 113 17.05 -5.57 5.09
N LYS A 114 16.63 -6.26 6.15
CA LYS A 114 17.43 -7.26 6.87
C LYS A 114 17.49 -8.62 6.16
N ASN A 115 16.43 -9.01 5.48
CA ASN A 115 16.34 -10.32 4.84
C ASN A 115 16.70 -10.23 3.36
N HIS A 116 17.89 -10.68 3.01
CA HIS A 116 18.43 -10.62 1.66
C HIS A 116 17.74 -11.55 0.65
N SER A 117 16.89 -12.48 1.10
CA SER A 117 16.09 -13.35 0.22
C SER A 117 14.79 -12.69 -0.26
N VAL A 118 14.41 -11.54 0.35
CA VAL A 118 13.22 -10.79 -0.05
C VAL A 118 13.56 -9.90 -1.24
N GLU A 119 12.91 -10.12 -2.38
CA GLU A 119 13.12 -9.38 -3.63
C GLU A 119 11.81 -9.29 -4.42
N GLY A 120 11.65 -8.25 -5.25
CA GLY A 120 10.49 -8.06 -6.11
C GLY A 120 9.40 -7.21 -5.48
N ILE A 121 8.14 -7.57 -5.72
CA ILE A 121 6.96 -6.76 -5.36
C ILE A 121 6.12 -7.49 -4.32
N TYR A 122 5.61 -6.74 -3.34
CA TYR A 122 4.71 -7.24 -2.30
C TYR A 122 3.59 -6.24 -2.02
N ASN A 123 2.38 -6.73 -1.86
CA ASN A 123 1.28 -5.92 -1.35
C ASN A 123 1.43 -5.77 0.17
N ALA A 124 1.75 -4.56 0.61
CA ALA A 124 1.88 -4.23 2.03
C ALA A 124 0.51 -3.87 2.60
N VAL A 125 -0.28 -4.89 2.87
CA VAL A 125 -1.65 -4.82 3.39
C VAL A 125 -1.87 -5.86 4.49
N GLY A 126 -2.82 -5.58 5.38
CA GLY A 126 -3.30 -6.57 6.34
C GLY A 126 -4.08 -7.70 5.66
N PRO A 127 -4.17 -8.87 6.30
CA PRO A 127 -4.79 -10.06 5.70
C PRO A 127 -6.31 -9.99 5.57
N ASN A 128 -6.95 -9.04 6.26
CA ASN A 128 -8.40 -8.92 6.30
C ASN A 128 -8.82 -7.52 5.82
N PRO A 129 -9.04 -7.33 4.51
CA PRO A 129 -9.64 -6.10 4.01
C PRO A 129 -11.08 -5.97 4.52
N GLU A 130 -11.48 -4.74 4.84
CA GLU A 130 -12.81 -4.44 5.36
C GLU A 130 -13.51 -3.41 4.49
N THR A 131 -14.85 -3.42 4.48
CA THR A 131 -15.60 -2.37 3.81
C THR A 131 -15.53 -1.05 4.58
N ASN A 132 -15.63 0.07 3.88
CA ASN A 132 -15.69 1.38 4.53
C ASN A 132 -16.79 1.44 5.60
N LYS A 133 -17.96 0.87 5.31
CA LYS A 133 -19.08 0.76 6.26
C LYS A 133 -18.72 -0.06 7.50
N ALA A 134 -17.95 -1.14 7.37
CA ALA A 134 -17.52 -1.95 8.50
C ALA A 134 -16.53 -1.17 9.39
N ILE A 135 -15.57 -0.47 8.78
CA ILE A 135 -14.58 0.35 9.51
C ILE A 135 -15.24 1.54 10.22
N THR A 136 -16.29 2.13 9.63
CA THR A 136 -16.97 3.31 10.20
C THR A 136 -18.14 2.96 11.12
N LYS A 137 -18.47 1.66 11.27
CA LYS A 137 -19.54 1.20 12.16
C LYS A 137 -19.02 1.21 13.61
N VAL A 138 -19.66 2.02 14.43
CA VAL A 138 -19.47 2.08 15.89
C VAL A 138 -20.54 1.24 16.55
#